data_a73a5a2c7d471a9ae46b650537a8d83a
#
_entry.id   a73a5a2c7d471a9ae46b650537a8d83a
#
_cell.length_a   1.000
_cell.length_b   1.000
_cell.length_c   1.000
_cell.angle_alpha   90.00
_cell.angle_beta   90.00
_cell.angle_gamma   90.00
#
_symmetry.space_group_name_H-M   'P 1'
#
loop_
_entity.id
_entity.type
_entity.pdbx_description
1 polymer ?
#
loop_
_entity_poly.entity_id
_entity_poly.type
_entity_poly.pdbx_seq_one_letter_code
_entity_poly.pdbx_strand_id
1 'polypeptide(L)'
;MATLNRLPNGALALLTPLLLCLAWPGTLGYHEFPVLAPLLWVSMVPMLVLEARLRTQGAPLRTVAAWSWGSMALFTLSTTWWVAGAHWSGVLGAVLINGTLMAGVWTLYSYAARHVGLRTALWLWVTGWLAVE
;
A
#
# COMPACT_ATOMS: atom_id res chain seq x y z
N MET A 1 -12.11 -4.56 -14.35
CA MET A 1 -11.69 -5.58 -13.38
C MET A 1 -11.08 -6.85 -14.00
N ALA A 2 -11.58 -7.34 -15.16
CA ALA A 2 -11.04 -8.55 -15.82
C ALA A 2 -9.51 -8.47 -16.13
N THR A 3 -9.00 -7.31 -16.48
CA THR A 3 -7.59 -7.11 -16.85
C THR A 3 -6.65 -7.22 -15.64
N LEU A 4 -7.03 -6.66 -14.48
CA LEU A 4 -6.22 -6.74 -13.26
C LEU A 4 -6.07 -8.17 -12.75
N ASN A 5 -7.09 -9.01 -12.96
CA ASN A 5 -7.02 -10.42 -12.57
C ASN A 5 -6.03 -11.26 -13.42
N ARG A 6 -5.53 -10.74 -14.54
CA ARG A 6 -4.53 -11.41 -15.37
C ARG A 6 -3.08 -11.01 -15.03
N LEU A 7 -2.90 -9.94 -14.26
CA LEU A 7 -1.58 -9.46 -13.90
C LEU A 7 -0.90 -10.39 -12.88
N PRO A 8 0.42 -10.60 -12.95
CA PRO A 8 1.15 -11.33 -11.93
C PRO A 8 1.12 -10.55 -10.59
N ASN A 9 1.31 -11.27 -9.47
CA ASN A 9 1.26 -10.70 -8.13
C ASN A 9 2.24 -9.54 -7.95
N GLY A 10 3.45 -9.66 -8.51
CA GLY A 10 4.44 -8.59 -8.48
C GLY A 10 4.00 -7.32 -9.17
N ALA A 11 3.31 -7.43 -10.32
CA ALA A 11 2.78 -6.25 -11.01
C ALA A 11 1.68 -5.54 -10.19
N LEU A 12 0.80 -6.30 -9.54
CA LEU A 12 -0.22 -5.72 -8.66
C LEU A 12 0.40 -5.01 -7.45
N ALA A 13 1.44 -5.64 -6.83
CA ALA A 13 2.16 -5.05 -5.72
C ALA A 13 2.93 -3.78 -6.11
N LEU A 14 3.43 -3.67 -7.33
CA LEU A 14 4.15 -2.50 -7.84
C LEU A 14 3.20 -1.38 -8.33
N LEU A 15 2.03 -1.74 -8.86
CA LEU A 15 1.06 -0.74 -9.32
C LEU A 15 0.55 0.15 -8.18
N THR A 16 0.34 -0.39 -7.00
CA THR A 16 -0.12 0.39 -5.85
C THR A 16 0.83 1.53 -5.48
N PRO A 17 2.13 1.28 -5.17
CA PRO A 17 3.05 2.37 -4.85
C PRO A 17 3.28 3.31 -6.05
N LEU A 18 3.26 2.81 -7.28
CA LEU A 18 3.38 3.65 -8.48
C LEU A 18 2.23 4.66 -8.58
N LEU A 19 0.98 4.19 -8.44
CA LEU A 19 -0.19 5.07 -8.50
C LEU A 19 -0.22 6.04 -7.33
N LEU A 20 0.16 5.60 -6.12
CA LEU A 20 0.28 6.46 -4.95
C LEU A 20 1.34 7.54 -5.17
N CYS A 21 2.52 7.19 -5.70
CA CYS A 21 3.59 8.14 -5.99
C CYS A 21 3.17 9.17 -7.04
N LEU A 22 2.49 8.75 -8.10
CA LEU A 22 1.99 9.66 -9.13
C LEU A 22 0.91 10.62 -8.60
N ALA A 23 0.08 10.14 -7.67
CA ALA A 23 -0.97 10.94 -7.06
C ALA A 23 -0.48 11.84 -5.92
N TRP A 24 0.70 11.56 -5.35
CA TRP A 24 1.24 12.28 -4.19
C TRP A 24 1.91 13.58 -4.62
N PRO A 25 1.45 14.75 -4.13
CA PRO A 25 1.89 16.04 -4.65
C PRO A 25 3.38 16.36 -4.44
N GLY A 26 4.05 15.69 -3.51
CA GLY A 26 5.47 15.93 -3.20
C GLY A 26 6.46 15.03 -3.93
N THR A 27 6.02 13.94 -4.58
CA THR A 27 6.93 12.89 -5.08
C THR A 27 7.77 13.34 -6.28
N LEU A 28 7.19 14.13 -7.16
CA LEU A 28 7.83 14.61 -8.40
C LEU A 28 8.30 16.07 -8.34
N GLY A 29 8.26 16.71 -7.16
CA GLY A 29 8.63 18.12 -7.01
C GLY A 29 7.65 19.10 -7.68
N TYR A 30 6.54 18.61 -8.18
CA TYR A 30 5.53 19.43 -8.86
C TYR A 30 4.38 19.73 -7.91
N HIS A 31 4.40 20.93 -7.34
CA HIS A 31 3.29 21.46 -6.53
C HIS A 31 2.02 21.77 -7.36
N GLU A 32 2.06 21.54 -8.67
CA GLU A 32 1.08 22.11 -9.60
C GLU A 32 0.14 21.11 -10.30
N PHE A 33 0.17 19.79 -9.97
CA PHE A 33 -0.71 18.82 -10.62
C PHE A 33 -1.81 18.24 -9.72
N PRO A 34 -2.85 19.04 -9.33
CA PRO A 34 -4.04 18.49 -8.69
C PRO A 34 -4.81 17.53 -9.60
N VAL A 35 -4.48 17.52 -10.91
CA VAL A 35 -5.11 16.65 -11.92
C VAL A 35 -4.90 15.15 -11.63
N LEU A 36 -3.81 14.76 -10.97
CA LEU A 36 -3.54 13.35 -10.64
C LEU A 36 -4.09 12.92 -9.26
N ALA A 37 -4.56 13.85 -8.44
CA ALA A 37 -5.13 13.54 -7.12
C ALA A 37 -6.26 12.49 -7.17
N PRO A 38 -7.15 12.42 -8.19
CA PRO A 38 -8.14 11.35 -8.28
C PRO A 38 -7.55 9.94 -8.35
N LEU A 39 -6.27 9.78 -8.74
CA LEU A 39 -5.60 8.48 -8.72
C LEU A 39 -5.47 7.91 -7.30
N LEU A 40 -5.47 8.74 -6.24
CA LEU A 40 -5.48 8.27 -4.86
C LEU A 40 -6.64 7.32 -4.59
N TRP A 41 -7.83 7.59 -5.15
CA TRP A 41 -9.02 6.76 -4.96
C TRP A 41 -8.89 5.36 -5.55
N VAL A 42 -8.10 5.21 -6.61
CA VAL A 42 -7.91 3.93 -7.30
C VAL A 42 -6.56 3.27 -6.99
N SER A 43 -5.65 3.99 -6.36
CA SER A 43 -4.28 3.52 -6.10
C SER A 43 -4.21 2.27 -5.22
N MET A 44 -5.17 2.10 -4.31
CA MET A 44 -5.25 0.94 -3.41
C MET A 44 -5.90 -0.29 -4.05
N VAL A 45 -6.58 -0.11 -5.21
CA VAL A 45 -7.31 -1.20 -5.88
C VAL A 45 -6.41 -2.38 -6.27
N PRO A 46 -5.20 -2.18 -6.84
CA PRO A 46 -4.33 -3.30 -7.19
C PRO A 46 -3.96 -4.15 -5.97
N MET A 47 -3.70 -3.52 -4.81
CA MET A 47 -3.37 -4.24 -3.58
C MET A 47 -4.58 -4.98 -2.99
N LEU A 48 -5.79 -4.40 -3.09
CA LEU A 48 -7.03 -5.09 -2.71
C LEU A 48 -7.28 -6.33 -3.59
N VAL A 49 -7.01 -6.23 -4.90
CA VAL A 49 -7.10 -7.37 -5.83
C VAL A 49 -6.07 -8.44 -5.49
N LEU A 50 -4.83 -8.04 -5.19
CA LEU A 50 -3.77 -8.96 -4.77
C LEU A 50 -4.15 -9.69 -3.47
N GLU A 51 -4.61 -8.96 -2.45
CA GLU A 51 -5.06 -9.55 -1.19
C GLU A 51 -6.21 -10.54 -1.42
N ALA A 52 -7.24 -10.14 -2.16
CA ALA A 52 -8.39 -11.00 -2.46
C ALA A 52 -7.96 -12.30 -3.15
N ARG A 53 -6.99 -12.23 -4.08
CA ARG A 53 -6.41 -13.37 -4.76
C ARG A 53 -5.65 -14.28 -3.77
N LEU A 54 -4.76 -13.71 -2.96
CA LEU A 54 -3.99 -14.46 -1.96
C LEU A 54 -4.92 -15.13 -0.95
N ARG A 55 -5.97 -14.43 -0.54
CA ARG A 55 -6.98 -14.95 0.38
C ARG A 55 -7.77 -16.11 -0.23
N THR A 56 -8.23 -16.00 -1.47
CA THR A 56 -8.95 -17.10 -2.16
C THR A 56 -8.05 -18.31 -2.44
N GLN A 57 -6.75 -18.10 -2.60
CA GLN A 57 -5.75 -19.18 -2.73
C GLN A 57 -5.36 -19.80 -1.40
N GLY A 58 -5.90 -19.34 -0.26
CA GLY A 58 -5.53 -19.84 1.06
C GLY A 58 -4.10 -19.49 1.49
N ALA A 59 -3.48 -18.47 0.85
CA ALA A 59 -2.12 -18.07 1.18
C ALA A 59 -2.01 -17.64 2.66
N PRO A 60 -0.92 -17.97 3.38
CA PRO A 60 -0.75 -17.58 4.77
C PRO A 60 -0.63 -16.05 4.91
N LEU A 61 -1.02 -15.52 6.09
CA LEU A 61 -0.98 -14.08 6.37
C LEU A 61 0.42 -13.47 6.18
N ARG A 62 1.47 -14.22 6.47
CA ARG A 62 2.87 -13.79 6.24
C ARG A 62 3.12 -13.42 4.76
N THR A 63 2.45 -14.09 3.83
CA THR A 63 2.58 -13.77 2.39
C THR A 63 1.92 -12.44 2.08
N VAL A 64 0.74 -12.17 2.67
CA VAL A 64 0.09 -10.85 2.55
C VAL A 64 0.97 -9.78 3.17
N ALA A 65 1.49 -10.02 4.39
CA ALA A 65 2.40 -9.11 5.07
C ALA A 65 3.64 -8.78 4.24
N ALA A 66 4.26 -9.79 3.61
CA ALA A 66 5.46 -9.58 2.78
C ALA A 66 5.17 -8.73 1.53
N TRP A 67 4.08 -9.02 0.81
CA TRP A 67 3.70 -8.23 -0.36
C TRP A 67 3.30 -6.82 -0.01
N SER A 68 2.51 -6.63 1.05
CA SER A 68 2.11 -5.29 1.51
C SER A 68 3.29 -4.50 2.04
N TRP A 69 4.20 -5.14 2.79
CA TRP A 69 5.40 -4.48 3.27
C TRP A 69 6.28 -3.98 2.11
N GLY A 70 6.57 -4.83 1.14
CA GLY A 70 7.35 -4.45 -0.04
C GLY A 70 6.72 -3.30 -0.82
N SER A 71 5.40 -3.36 -1.04
CA SER A 71 4.64 -2.31 -1.72
C SER A 71 4.69 -0.98 -0.95
N MET A 72 4.44 -1.00 0.36
CA MET A 72 4.41 0.21 1.19
C MET A 72 5.81 0.76 1.47
N ALA A 73 6.82 -0.09 1.57
CA ALA A 73 8.22 0.31 1.66
C ALA A 73 8.68 1.08 0.40
N LEU A 74 8.30 0.60 -0.78
CA LEU A 74 8.56 1.30 -2.05
C LEU A 74 7.84 2.65 -2.11
N PHE A 75 6.58 2.71 -1.69
CA PHE A 75 5.84 3.97 -1.60
C PHE A 75 6.53 4.95 -0.66
N THR A 76 6.85 4.52 0.58
CA THR A 76 7.53 5.38 1.56
C THR A 76 8.89 5.83 1.05
N LEU A 77 9.70 4.93 0.48
CA LEU A 77 10.98 5.29 -0.11
C LEU A 77 10.84 6.37 -1.18
N SER A 78 9.86 6.22 -2.08
CA SER A 78 9.63 7.16 -3.18
C SER A 78 9.14 8.52 -2.72
N THR A 79 8.41 8.59 -1.60
CA THR A 79 7.87 9.85 -1.07
C THR A 79 8.81 10.53 -0.08
N THR A 80 9.73 9.79 0.55
CA THR A 80 10.64 10.31 1.59
C THR A 80 12.11 10.36 1.17
N TRP A 81 12.43 10.07 -0.09
CA TRP A 81 13.81 10.06 -0.60
C TRP A 81 14.56 11.38 -0.36
N TRP A 82 13.86 12.50 -0.39
CA TRP A 82 14.42 13.84 -0.16
C TRP A 82 15.01 14.01 1.25
N VAL A 83 14.57 13.22 2.23
CA VAL A 83 15.14 13.20 3.59
C VAL A 83 16.60 12.72 3.59
N ALA A 84 16.99 11.96 2.54
CA ALA A 84 18.38 11.51 2.38
C ALA A 84 19.37 12.69 2.27
N GLY A 85 18.90 13.86 1.78
CA GLY A 85 19.70 15.08 1.77
C GLY A 85 20.11 15.58 3.16
N ALA A 86 19.33 15.25 4.19
CA ALA A 86 19.68 15.53 5.57
C ALA A 86 20.47 14.36 6.20
N HIS A 87 19.92 13.16 6.18
CA HIS A 87 20.58 11.96 6.69
C HIS A 87 19.95 10.66 6.19
N TRP A 88 20.75 9.71 5.69
CA TRP A 88 20.27 8.43 5.17
C TRP A 88 19.53 7.56 6.20
N SER A 89 19.93 7.63 7.48
CA SER A 89 19.23 6.90 8.54
C SER A 89 17.77 7.33 8.71
N GLY A 90 17.44 8.60 8.39
CA GLY A 90 16.06 9.09 8.40
C GLY A 90 15.18 8.38 7.36
N VAL A 91 15.70 8.18 6.15
CA VAL A 91 14.99 7.42 5.10
C VAL A 91 14.78 5.97 5.52
N LEU A 92 15.84 5.31 6.03
CA LEU A 92 15.74 3.93 6.49
C LEU A 92 14.73 3.79 7.63
N GLY A 93 14.79 4.71 8.61
CA GLY A 93 13.81 4.76 9.70
C GLY A 93 12.38 4.93 9.20
N ALA A 94 12.14 5.86 8.28
CA ALA A 94 10.83 6.09 7.68
C ALA A 94 10.30 4.84 6.94
N VAL A 95 11.14 4.23 6.09
CA VAL A 95 10.76 3.01 5.35
C VAL A 95 10.43 1.86 6.28
N LEU A 96 11.26 1.63 7.31
CA LEU A 96 11.03 0.54 8.27
C LEU A 96 9.77 0.77 9.10
N ILE A 97 9.60 1.96 9.65
CA ILE A 97 8.47 2.27 10.55
C ILE A 97 7.18 2.35 9.73
N ASN A 98 7.09 3.25 8.76
CA ASN A 98 5.86 3.44 8.00
C ASN A 98 5.51 2.21 7.16
N GLY A 99 6.50 1.58 6.50
CA GLY A 99 6.28 0.35 5.75
C GLY A 99 5.71 -0.77 6.62
N THR A 100 6.19 -0.89 7.86
CA THR A 100 5.71 -1.91 8.81
C THR A 100 4.31 -1.59 9.33
N LEU A 101 4.04 -0.34 9.70
CA LEU A 101 2.72 0.09 10.17
C LEU A 101 1.67 -0.10 9.08
N MET A 102 1.94 0.37 7.86
CA MET A 102 1.03 0.22 6.72
C MET A 102 0.82 -1.26 6.34
N ALA A 103 1.87 -2.08 6.36
CA ALA A 103 1.74 -3.53 6.15
C ALA A 103 0.94 -4.21 7.27
N GLY A 104 1.05 -3.71 8.50
CA GLY A 104 0.22 -4.13 9.64
C GLY A 104 -1.26 -3.93 9.38
N VAL A 105 -1.66 -2.76 8.85
CA VAL A 105 -3.05 -2.46 8.47
C VAL A 105 -3.56 -3.45 7.40
N TRP A 106 -2.76 -3.73 6.36
CA TRP A 106 -3.11 -4.71 5.33
C TRP A 106 -3.24 -6.13 5.88
N THR A 107 -2.35 -6.51 6.79
CA THR A 107 -2.37 -7.83 7.43
C THR A 107 -3.60 -7.98 8.33
N LEU A 108 -3.93 -6.95 9.10
CA LEU A 108 -5.12 -6.88 9.93
C LEU A 108 -6.40 -6.96 9.09
N TYR A 109 -6.44 -6.22 7.96
CA TYR A 109 -7.53 -6.31 7.01
C TYR A 109 -7.73 -7.73 6.50
N SER A 110 -6.65 -8.38 6.03
CA SER A 110 -6.73 -9.75 5.52
C SER A 110 -7.14 -10.75 6.60
N TYR A 111 -6.66 -10.59 7.82
CA TYR A 111 -7.07 -11.40 8.96
C TYR A 111 -8.57 -11.25 9.24
N ALA A 112 -9.06 -10.02 9.34
CA ALA A 112 -10.46 -9.74 9.61
C ALA A 112 -11.37 -10.22 8.47
N ALA A 113 -10.94 -10.07 7.20
CA ALA A 113 -11.69 -10.54 6.04
C ALA A 113 -11.87 -12.07 6.02
N ARG A 114 -10.93 -12.81 6.64
CA ARG A 114 -10.98 -14.29 6.75
C ARG A 114 -11.86 -14.78 7.91
N HIS A 115 -11.89 -14.04 9.01
CA HIS A 115 -12.49 -14.52 10.27
C HIS A 115 -13.77 -13.81 10.69
N VAL A 116 -13.92 -12.53 10.34
CA VAL A 116 -15.03 -11.68 10.80
C VAL A 116 -15.95 -11.26 9.65
N GLY A 117 -15.41 -11.17 8.44
CA GLY A 117 -16.15 -10.82 7.24
C GLY A 117 -15.67 -9.52 6.59
N LEU A 118 -15.95 -9.42 5.29
CA LEU A 118 -15.39 -8.35 4.45
C LEU A 118 -15.82 -6.95 4.88
N ARG A 119 -17.06 -6.78 5.32
CA ARG A 119 -17.58 -5.46 5.74
C ARG A 119 -16.82 -4.91 6.95
N THR A 120 -16.63 -5.75 7.96
CA THR A 120 -15.86 -5.37 9.16
C THR A 120 -14.39 -5.14 8.82
N ALA A 121 -13.82 -5.96 7.96
CA ALA A 121 -12.45 -5.81 7.49
C ALA A 121 -12.23 -4.46 6.80
N LEU A 122 -13.16 -4.01 5.94
CA LEU A 122 -13.07 -2.71 5.27
C LEU A 122 -13.10 -1.54 6.27
N TRP A 123 -13.95 -1.61 7.31
CA TRP A 123 -13.96 -0.60 8.37
C TRP A 123 -12.64 -0.58 9.13
N LEU A 124 -12.10 -1.75 9.50
CA LEU A 124 -10.80 -1.86 10.18
C LEU A 124 -9.66 -1.34 9.28
N TRP A 125 -9.74 -1.56 7.98
CA TRP A 125 -8.76 -1.03 7.04
C TRP A 125 -8.79 0.49 6.97
N VAL A 126 -9.99 1.09 6.82
CA VAL A 126 -10.13 2.56 6.78
C VAL A 126 -9.68 3.20 8.09
N THR A 127 -10.16 2.69 9.24
CA THR A 127 -9.79 3.23 10.55
C THR A 127 -8.33 3.00 10.89
N GLY A 128 -7.77 1.85 10.52
CA GLY A 128 -6.36 1.54 10.69
C GLY A 128 -5.47 2.46 9.85
N TRP A 129 -5.89 2.76 8.62
CA TRP A 129 -5.18 3.69 7.74
C TRP A 129 -5.16 5.10 8.33
N LEU A 130 -6.30 5.61 8.80
CA LEU A 130 -6.40 6.90 9.47
C LEU A 130 -5.59 6.97 10.78
N ALA A 131 -5.41 5.85 11.48
CA ALA A 131 -4.66 5.81 12.74
C ALA A 131 -3.13 5.80 12.52
N VAL A 132 -2.66 5.41 11.32
CA VAL A 132 -1.23 5.34 10.96
C VAL A 132 -0.74 6.67 10.38
N GLU A 133 -1.61 7.46 9.75
CA GLU A 133 -1.30 8.82 9.26
C GLU A 133 -1.34 9.86 10.38
#